data_c98817eb145a9225eb8426ef13ef467d
#
_entry.id   c98817eb145a9225eb8426ef13ef467d
#
_cell.length_a   1.000
_cell.length_b   1.000
_cell.length_c   1.000
_cell.angle_alpha   90.00
_cell.angle_beta   90.00
_cell.angle_gamma   90.00
#
_symmetry.space_group_name_H-M   'P 1'
#
loop_
_entity.id
_entity.type
_entity.pdbx_description
1 polymer ?
#
loop_
_entity_poly.entity_id
_entity_poly.type
_entity_poly.pdbx_seq_one_letter_code
_entity_poly.pdbx_strand_id
1 'polypeptide(L)'
;MINQQRYTIGVDIGTTSTKAVLYQEDLQVVDSTYVGYDIIQTEPGMAEQDPKAIFQAVLSVIRTLMEKDTSIKEKVDFISFSSAMHSVIVIDEKNELLTNCLTWADNRSTELVTQLKANTDWKALYQKTGTPIHSMTPLSKIIWLKEYHPAILKKAKKIIGIKEYILYKLTGEYKIDYSLASATGLFNIHELAWDQDILKLFGIEASILSEPVDVTYRWPAIQEKYADEMSISAATDLVIGASDGCLSNLGVGAMNPGETAITIGTSGAIRMVTNHIVLDTEGRTFCYYLSKGRWVIGGAVNNGGNVMAWLTAVLYPEGSLLVDNGVETRLEQLNRLAEIIQPGAEGLYFLPYLNGERAPLWESQATGSYIGLAAHHTTGHMVRAAMEGVLFNLHDVWQIIQEVGGLSKTIKVTGGFLNSPLWKQMIADIFGRPMQQPTSFESSCLGAVLIGKDSEETAEQTLLQENRVLVEGITESKIWMQPNQPIVEKYQKIIPTYQKLAKEMSNVRKVLSETN
;
A
#
# COMPACT_ATOMS: atom_id res chain seq x y z
N MET A 1 -27.72 -31.34 -14.67
CA MET A 1 -27.42 -30.68 -13.38
C MET A 1 -27.51 -29.19 -13.65
N ILE A 2 -28.40 -28.46 -12.96
CA ILE A 2 -28.51 -27.02 -13.10
C ILE A 2 -27.21 -26.47 -12.48
N ASN A 3 -26.35 -25.83 -13.28
CA ASN A 3 -25.14 -25.15 -12.81
C ASN A 3 -25.63 -24.06 -11.82
N GLN A 4 -25.54 -24.32 -10.53
CA GLN A 4 -25.90 -23.31 -9.53
C GLN A 4 -24.77 -22.28 -9.56
N GLN A 5 -25.09 -21.09 -10.05
CA GLN A 5 -24.17 -19.95 -10.06
C GLN A 5 -23.63 -19.68 -8.65
N ARG A 6 -22.33 -19.67 -8.48
CA ARG A 6 -21.61 -19.44 -7.23
C ARG A 6 -21.00 -18.04 -7.22
N TYR A 7 -20.77 -17.54 -6.03
CA TYR A 7 -20.28 -16.18 -5.81
C TYR A 7 -19.12 -16.18 -4.80
N THR A 8 -18.30 -15.16 -4.89
CA THR A 8 -17.22 -14.89 -3.92
C THR A 8 -17.20 -13.42 -3.54
N ILE A 9 -16.76 -13.09 -2.33
CA ILE A 9 -16.66 -11.71 -1.85
C ILE A 9 -15.20 -11.40 -1.55
N GLY A 10 -14.67 -10.34 -2.16
CA GLY A 10 -13.41 -9.71 -1.77
C GLY A 10 -13.68 -8.52 -0.88
N VAL A 11 -13.04 -8.46 0.30
CA VAL A 11 -13.14 -7.35 1.24
C VAL A 11 -11.79 -6.68 1.36
N ASP A 12 -11.73 -5.36 1.18
CA ASP A 12 -10.53 -4.55 1.36
C ASP A 12 -10.68 -3.60 2.55
N ILE A 13 -9.91 -3.85 3.61
CA ILE A 13 -9.88 -3.04 4.84
C ILE A 13 -8.78 -1.99 4.66
N GLY A 14 -9.15 -0.88 4.02
CA GLY A 14 -8.21 0.20 3.71
C GLY A 14 -8.02 1.20 4.85
N THR A 15 -7.21 2.24 4.60
CA THR A 15 -6.91 3.28 5.60
C THR A 15 -8.07 4.24 5.83
N THR A 16 -8.92 4.51 4.84
CA THR A 16 -10.01 5.50 4.95
C THR A 16 -11.39 4.89 4.78
N SER A 17 -11.46 3.65 4.35
CA SER A 17 -12.73 2.94 4.12
C SER A 17 -12.51 1.44 4.07
N THR A 18 -13.57 0.69 4.37
CA THR A 18 -13.70 -0.72 4.02
C THR A 18 -14.58 -0.84 2.79
N LYS A 19 -14.15 -1.66 1.84
CA LYS A 19 -14.85 -1.96 0.60
C LYS A 19 -15.12 -3.44 0.48
N ALA A 20 -16.25 -3.81 -0.12
CA ALA A 20 -16.55 -5.18 -0.51
C ALA A 20 -17.03 -5.23 -1.96
N VAL A 21 -16.62 -6.27 -2.66
CA VAL A 21 -17.00 -6.53 -4.05
C VAL A 21 -17.48 -7.97 -4.17
N LEU A 22 -18.65 -8.15 -4.75
CA LEU A 22 -19.26 -9.45 -5.06
C LEU A 22 -18.89 -9.84 -6.48
N TYR A 23 -18.32 -11.04 -6.64
CA TYR A 23 -17.90 -11.60 -7.93
C TYR A 23 -18.67 -12.87 -8.26
N GLN A 24 -18.90 -13.10 -9.54
CA GLN A 24 -19.29 -14.40 -10.08
C GLN A 24 -18.07 -15.33 -10.15
N GLU A 25 -18.31 -16.60 -10.48
CA GLU A 25 -17.26 -17.62 -10.63
C GLU A 25 -16.20 -17.25 -11.67
N ASP A 26 -16.59 -16.56 -12.74
CA ASP A 26 -15.73 -16.03 -13.81
C ASP A 26 -15.07 -14.67 -13.46
N LEU A 27 -15.14 -14.24 -12.20
CA LEU A 27 -14.60 -12.99 -11.68
C LEU A 27 -15.27 -11.70 -12.21
N GLN A 28 -16.40 -11.79 -12.89
CA GLN A 28 -17.18 -10.61 -13.24
C GLN A 28 -17.76 -9.96 -11.98
N VAL A 29 -17.63 -8.64 -11.89
CA VAL A 29 -18.19 -7.86 -10.79
C VAL A 29 -19.72 -7.84 -10.91
N VAL A 30 -20.41 -8.31 -9.87
CA VAL A 30 -21.86 -8.21 -9.72
C VAL A 30 -22.23 -6.88 -9.09
N ASP A 31 -21.57 -6.54 -7.99
CA ASP A 31 -21.86 -5.35 -7.21
C ASP A 31 -20.67 -4.97 -6.31
N SER A 32 -20.65 -3.72 -5.86
CA SER A 32 -19.65 -3.25 -4.92
C SER A 32 -20.25 -2.19 -3.98
N THR A 33 -19.68 -2.10 -2.78
CA THR A 33 -20.06 -1.08 -1.79
C THR A 33 -18.88 -0.74 -0.89
N TYR A 34 -18.91 0.40 -0.25
CA TYR A 34 -17.90 0.83 0.70
C TYR A 34 -18.49 1.63 1.86
N VAL A 35 -17.79 1.64 2.98
CA VAL A 35 -18.10 2.47 4.16
C VAL A 35 -16.82 3.17 4.60
N GLY A 36 -16.87 4.50 4.67
CA GLY A 36 -15.76 5.35 5.14
C GLY A 36 -15.69 5.44 6.66
N TYR A 37 -14.50 5.76 7.17
CA TYR A 37 -14.26 6.06 8.59
C TYR A 37 -13.10 7.05 8.75
N ASP A 38 -13.08 7.74 9.88
CA ASP A 38 -12.15 8.82 10.14
C ASP A 38 -10.78 8.32 10.64
N ILE A 39 -9.77 9.14 10.42
CA ILE A 39 -8.45 9.03 11.05
C ILE A 39 -8.41 10.02 12.21
N ILE A 40 -8.05 9.54 13.40
CA ILE A 40 -7.91 10.34 14.62
C ILE A 40 -6.49 10.90 14.65
N GLN A 41 -6.37 12.25 14.61
CA GLN A 41 -5.12 12.99 14.59
C GLN A 41 -5.21 14.16 15.58
N THR A 42 -5.11 13.89 16.87
CA THR A 42 -5.27 14.90 17.93
C THR A 42 -3.95 15.48 18.41
N GLU A 43 -2.82 14.89 18.02
CA GLU A 43 -1.47 15.36 18.34
C GLU A 43 -0.51 15.15 17.16
N PRO A 44 0.63 15.87 17.10
CA PRO A 44 1.59 15.71 16.02
C PRO A 44 2.10 14.28 15.88
N GLY A 45 2.11 13.78 14.66
CA GLY A 45 2.58 12.42 14.33
C GLY A 45 1.58 11.29 14.63
N MET A 46 0.48 11.57 15.34
CA MET A 46 -0.58 10.60 15.61
C MET A 46 -1.42 10.32 14.37
N ALA A 47 -1.68 9.06 14.10
CA ALA A 47 -2.64 8.62 13.09
C ALA A 47 -3.26 7.29 13.52
N GLU A 48 -4.40 7.37 14.18
CA GLU A 48 -5.13 6.23 14.75
C GLU A 48 -6.53 6.09 14.16
N GLN A 49 -7.14 4.94 14.37
CA GLN A 49 -8.51 4.62 13.96
C GLN A 49 -9.23 3.85 15.05
N ASP A 50 -10.56 3.93 15.08
CA ASP A 50 -11.38 3.09 15.96
C ASP A 50 -11.55 1.69 15.36
N PRO A 51 -10.98 0.62 15.98
CA PRO A 51 -11.14 -0.75 15.49
C PRO A 51 -12.59 -1.22 15.46
N LYS A 52 -13.43 -0.69 16.35
CA LYS A 52 -14.86 -1.06 16.40
C LYS A 52 -15.61 -0.48 15.20
N ALA A 53 -15.31 0.77 14.83
CA ALA A 53 -15.90 1.40 13.64
C ALA A 53 -15.50 0.63 12.36
N ILE A 54 -14.25 0.21 12.24
CA ILE A 54 -13.79 -0.59 11.09
C ILE A 54 -14.48 -1.95 11.06
N PHE A 55 -14.63 -2.61 12.21
CA PHE A 55 -15.35 -3.89 12.29
C PHE A 55 -16.82 -3.76 11.85
N GLN A 56 -17.51 -2.71 12.32
CA GLN A 56 -18.88 -2.42 11.89
C GLN A 56 -18.97 -2.10 10.39
N ALA A 57 -17.96 -1.42 9.84
CA ALA A 57 -17.88 -1.18 8.39
C ALA A 57 -17.77 -2.49 7.61
N VAL A 58 -16.94 -3.45 8.05
CA VAL A 58 -16.85 -4.79 7.43
C VAL A 58 -18.20 -5.51 7.42
N LEU A 59 -18.89 -5.56 8.58
CA LEU A 59 -20.21 -6.20 8.65
C LEU A 59 -21.23 -5.49 7.74
N SER A 60 -21.20 -4.15 7.71
CA SER A 60 -22.13 -3.34 6.94
C SER A 60 -21.94 -3.51 5.43
N VAL A 61 -20.70 -3.52 4.92
CA VAL A 61 -20.46 -3.66 3.46
C VAL A 61 -20.91 -5.04 2.97
N ILE A 62 -20.65 -6.11 3.74
CA ILE A 62 -21.08 -7.46 3.37
C ILE A 62 -22.59 -7.54 3.40
N ARG A 63 -23.23 -7.09 4.49
CA ARG A 63 -24.69 -7.05 4.61
C ARG A 63 -25.34 -6.29 3.43
N THR A 64 -24.83 -5.13 3.08
CA THR A 64 -25.38 -4.30 2.00
C THR A 64 -25.36 -5.03 0.65
N LEU A 65 -24.31 -5.80 0.36
CA LEU A 65 -24.26 -6.63 -0.85
C LEU A 65 -25.31 -7.75 -0.81
N MET A 66 -25.46 -8.40 0.34
CA MET A 66 -26.36 -9.57 0.51
C MET A 66 -27.83 -9.19 0.52
N GLU A 67 -28.18 -8.02 1.08
CA GLU A 67 -29.57 -7.53 1.14
C GLU A 67 -30.14 -7.15 -0.23
N LYS A 68 -29.31 -6.86 -1.24
CA LYS A 68 -29.75 -6.56 -2.60
C LYS A 68 -30.34 -7.78 -3.32
N ASP A 69 -29.82 -8.98 -3.02
CA ASP A 69 -30.37 -10.26 -3.51
C ASP A 69 -30.18 -11.36 -2.47
N THR A 70 -31.21 -11.58 -1.66
CA THR A 70 -31.19 -12.59 -0.58
C THR A 70 -31.15 -14.03 -1.12
N SER A 71 -31.41 -14.26 -2.40
CA SER A 71 -31.36 -15.59 -3.02
C SER A 71 -29.96 -16.16 -3.16
N ILE A 72 -28.92 -15.31 -3.01
CA ILE A 72 -27.53 -15.71 -3.12
C ILE A 72 -26.90 -16.08 -1.77
N LYS A 73 -27.59 -15.92 -0.64
CA LYS A 73 -27.10 -16.18 0.72
C LYS A 73 -26.34 -17.51 0.84
N GLU A 74 -26.92 -18.60 0.34
CA GLU A 74 -26.35 -19.94 0.39
C GLU A 74 -25.44 -20.26 -0.80
N LYS A 75 -25.15 -19.27 -1.65
CA LYS A 75 -24.35 -19.45 -2.88
C LYS A 75 -23.00 -18.73 -2.82
N VAL A 76 -22.70 -18.08 -1.70
CA VAL A 76 -21.37 -17.47 -1.48
C VAL A 76 -20.43 -18.55 -0.95
N ASP A 77 -19.41 -18.88 -1.75
CA ASP A 77 -18.45 -19.92 -1.40
C ASP A 77 -17.50 -19.46 -0.30
N PHE A 78 -16.92 -18.28 -0.47
CA PHE A 78 -16.03 -17.71 0.53
C PHE A 78 -15.99 -16.18 0.50
N ILE A 79 -15.50 -15.62 1.61
CA ILE A 79 -15.09 -14.23 1.74
C ILE A 79 -13.57 -14.22 1.95
N SER A 80 -12.84 -13.43 1.15
CA SER A 80 -11.39 -13.26 1.28
C SER A 80 -11.02 -11.82 1.58
N PHE A 81 -9.98 -11.62 2.41
CA PHE A 81 -9.65 -10.31 2.99
C PHE A 81 -8.34 -9.74 2.47
N SER A 82 -8.40 -8.49 2.06
CA SER A 82 -7.28 -7.57 1.89
C SER A 82 -7.25 -6.59 3.06
N SER A 83 -6.09 -6.14 3.48
CA SER A 83 -5.99 -5.14 4.54
C SER A 83 -4.77 -4.25 4.39
N ALA A 84 -4.93 -2.98 4.81
CA ALA A 84 -3.82 -2.07 5.05
C ALA A 84 -2.80 -2.69 6.00
N MET A 85 -1.52 -2.46 5.70
CA MET A 85 -0.39 -2.98 6.45
C MET A 85 -0.03 -2.13 7.67
N HIS A 86 0.82 -2.69 8.54
CA HIS A 86 1.54 -1.99 9.60
C HIS A 86 0.70 -1.45 10.75
N SER A 87 -0.55 -1.85 10.89
CA SER A 87 -1.39 -1.46 12.02
C SER A 87 -0.99 -2.18 13.32
N VAL A 88 -1.20 -1.52 14.47
CA VAL A 88 -0.98 -2.08 15.81
C VAL A 88 -2.15 -1.75 16.72
N ILE A 89 -2.68 -2.76 17.37
CA ILE A 89 -3.74 -2.71 18.39
C ILE A 89 -3.28 -3.55 19.59
N VAL A 90 -3.43 -3.04 20.80
CA VAL A 90 -3.17 -3.79 22.04
C VAL A 90 -4.49 -4.14 22.70
N ILE A 91 -4.64 -5.40 23.11
CA ILE A 91 -5.82 -5.93 23.79
C ILE A 91 -5.45 -6.66 25.09
N ASP A 92 -6.35 -6.63 26.06
CA ASP A 92 -6.15 -7.24 27.37
C ASP A 92 -6.64 -8.70 27.47
N GLU A 93 -6.53 -9.30 28.64
CA GLU A 93 -6.97 -10.67 28.93
C GLU A 93 -8.47 -10.91 28.72
N LYS A 94 -9.29 -9.86 28.76
CA LYS A 94 -10.73 -9.92 28.49
C LYS A 94 -11.06 -9.71 27.02
N ASN A 95 -10.02 -9.57 26.16
CA ASN A 95 -10.13 -9.20 24.74
C ASN A 95 -10.74 -7.80 24.52
N GLU A 96 -10.54 -6.89 25.50
CA GLU A 96 -10.94 -5.49 25.38
C GLU A 96 -9.76 -4.66 24.83
N LEU A 97 -10.10 -3.62 24.05
CA LEU A 97 -9.12 -2.72 23.45
C LEU A 97 -8.42 -1.87 24.51
N LEU A 98 -7.09 -1.92 24.55
CA LEU A 98 -6.27 -1.02 25.36
C LEU A 98 -5.78 0.19 24.53
N THR A 99 -5.78 0.08 23.20
CA THR A 99 -5.44 1.17 22.27
C THR A 99 -6.44 1.23 21.12
N ASN A 100 -6.49 2.36 20.45
CA ASN A 100 -6.97 2.42 19.08
C ASN A 100 -6.04 1.64 18.14
N CYS A 101 -6.38 1.60 16.86
CA CYS A 101 -5.54 1.06 15.79
C CYS A 101 -4.51 2.12 15.36
N LEU A 102 -3.25 1.98 15.78
CA LEU A 102 -2.15 2.81 15.28
C LEU A 102 -1.89 2.42 13.83
N THR A 103 -2.08 3.33 12.89
CA THR A 103 -1.96 3.04 11.45
C THR A 103 -0.53 3.14 10.94
N TRP A 104 -0.31 2.79 9.66
CA TRP A 104 0.99 2.97 8.99
C TRP A 104 1.47 4.43 8.94
N ALA A 105 0.54 5.38 9.01
CA ALA A 105 0.83 6.82 8.97
C ALA A 105 1.20 7.40 10.35
N ASP A 106 1.08 6.62 11.44
CA ASP A 106 1.50 7.05 12.77
C ASP A 106 3.02 7.14 12.85
N ASN A 107 3.53 8.34 13.11
CA ASN A 107 4.94 8.68 13.09
C ASN A 107 5.52 8.99 14.47
N ARG A 108 4.79 8.77 15.57
CA ARG A 108 5.25 9.06 16.94
C ARG A 108 6.52 8.30 17.33
N SER A 109 6.79 7.16 16.69
CA SER A 109 8.02 6.37 16.93
C SER A 109 9.27 6.86 16.17
N THR A 110 9.21 7.97 15.41
CA THR A 110 10.28 8.42 14.52
C THR A 110 11.62 8.65 15.24
N GLU A 111 11.62 9.25 16.42
CA GLU A 111 12.83 9.47 17.20
C GLU A 111 13.48 8.15 17.62
N LEU A 112 12.68 7.20 18.11
CA LEU A 112 13.17 5.87 18.49
C LEU A 112 13.72 5.09 17.29
N VAL A 113 13.14 5.25 16.10
CA VAL A 113 13.68 4.67 14.86
C VAL A 113 15.06 5.22 14.55
N THR A 114 15.28 6.52 14.72
CA THR A 114 16.59 7.15 14.53
C THR A 114 17.62 6.59 15.51
N GLN A 115 17.26 6.45 16.78
CA GLN A 115 18.11 5.84 17.82
C GLN A 115 18.37 4.36 17.52
N LEU A 116 17.36 3.61 17.08
CA LEU A 116 17.49 2.21 16.69
C LEU A 116 18.52 2.04 15.57
N LYS A 117 18.40 2.82 14.49
CA LYS A 117 19.35 2.78 13.37
C LYS A 117 20.79 3.13 13.79
N ALA A 118 20.96 4.01 14.77
CA ALA A 118 22.28 4.39 15.29
C ALA A 118 22.91 3.34 16.20
N ASN A 119 22.10 2.58 16.95
CA ASN A 119 22.55 1.72 18.04
C ASN A 119 22.45 0.20 17.74
N THR A 120 21.91 -0.19 16.60
CA THR A 120 21.74 -1.61 16.22
C THR A 120 22.26 -1.87 14.81
N ASP A 121 22.59 -3.13 14.53
CA ASP A 121 22.79 -3.57 13.15
C ASP A 121 21.44 -3.73 12.45
N TRP A 122 20.83 -2.61 12.10
CA TRP A 122 19.53 -2.59 11.44
C TRP A 122 19.55 -3.27 10.06
N LYS A 123 20.72 -3.34 9.38
CA LYS A 123 20.87 -4.06 8.12
C LYS A 123 20.70 -5.55 8.32
N ALA A 124 21.26 -6.12 9.42
CA ALA A 124 21.04 -7.52 9.75
C ALA A 124 19.56 -7.80 10.06
N LEU A 125 18.86 -6.90 10.75
CA LEU A 125 17.40 -7.02 10.97
C LEU A 125 16.65 -7.02 9.63
N TYR A 126 16.98 -6.10 8.74
CA TYR A 126 16.38 -6.03 7.41
C TYR A 126 16.64 -7.31 6.59
N GLN A 127 17.85 -7.86 6.61
CA GLN A 127 18.19 -9.07 5.88
C GLN A 127 17.36 -10.30 6.35
N LYS A 128 16.94 -10.32 7.60
CA LYS A 128 16.05 -11.36 8.13
C LYS A 128 14.59 -11.13 7.79
N THR A 129 14.15 -9.88 7.79
CA THR A 129 12.72 -9.54 7.74
C THR A 129 12.22 -9.03 6.38
N GLY A 130 13.12 -8.54 5.52
CA GLY A 130 12.74 -7.84 4.29
C GLY A 130 12.01 -6.51 4.50
N THR A 131 11.93 -6.04 5.76
CA THR A 131 11.18 -4.83 6.13
C THR A 131 12.15 -3.73 6.54
N PRO A 132 12.19 -2.59 5.84
CA PRO A 132 13.00 -1.44 6.22
C PRO A 132 12.60 -0.91 7.61
N ILE A 133 13.60 -0.49 8.39
CA ILE A 133 13.35 0.11 9.71
C ILE A 133 12.78 1.52 9.52
N HIS A 134 11.52 1.70 9.87
CA HIS A 134 10.78 2.95 9.72
C HIS A 134 9.66 3.04 10.77
N SER A 135 9.21 4.26 11.10
CA SER A 135 8.12 4.51 12.07
C SER A 135 6.80 3.82 11.70
N MET A 136 6.58 3.54 10.42
CA MET A 136 5.36 2.84 9.97
C MET A 136 5.27 1.39 10.50
N THR A 137 6.40 0.74 10.83
CA THR A 137 6.40 -0.70 11.13
C THR A 137 5.82 -1.03 12.51
N PRO A 138 5.15 -2.18 12.69
CA PRO A 138 4.72 -2.66 14.00
C PRO A 138 5.85 -2.76 15.01
N LEU A 139 7.05 -3.23 14.63
CA LEU A 139 8.23 -3.25 15.50
C LEU A 139 8.47 -1.88 16.14
N SER A 140 8.53 -0.82 15.34
CA SER A 140 8.79 0.55 15.82
C SER A 140 7.71 1.05 16.76
N LYS A 141 6.44 0.74 16.48
CA LYS A 141 5.31 1.10 17.35
C LYS A 141 5.31 0.34 18.67
N ILE A 142 5.66 -0.95 18.64
CA ILE A 142 5.79 -1.76 19.87
C ILE A 142 6.91 -1.22 20.76
N ILE A 143 8.06 -0.84 20.18
CA ILE A 143 9.15 -0.20 20.93
C ILE A 143 8.68 1.13 21.50
N TRP A 144 7.96 1.94 20.75
CA TRP A 144 7.38 3.20 21.20
C TRP A 144 6.38 3.00 22.35
N LEU A 145 5.49 2.03 22.25
CA LEU A 145 4.57 1.67 23.34
C LEU A 145 5.32 1.18 24.59
N LYS A 146 6.42 0.45 24.42
CA LYS A 146 7.25 -0.04 25.53
C LYS A 146 7.92 1.11 26.28
N GLU A 147 8.41 2.11 25.57
CA GLU A 147 9.11 3.25 26.14
C GLU A 147 8.15 4.24 26.80
N TYR A 148 7.09 4.65 26.08
CA TYR A 148 6.22 5.75 26.52
C TYR A 148 4.92 5.28 27.20
N HIS A 149 4.49 4.05 26.97
CA HIS A 149 3.22 3.50 27.47
C HIS A 149 3.39 2.10 28.12
N PRO A 150 4.40 1.87 29.00
CA PRO A 150 4.69 0.54 29.55
C PRO A 150 3.52 -0.06 30.36
N ALA A 151 2.64 0.77 30.91
CA ALA A 151 1.45 0.32 31.64
C ALA A 151 0.42 -0.36 30.73
N ILE A 152 0.37 0.01 29.44
CA ILE A 152 -0.50 -0.63 28.44
C ILE A 152 0.06 -2.02 28.15
N LEU A 153 1.36 -2.14 27.87
CA LEU A 153 1.97 -3.43 27.54
C LEU A 153 1.95 -4.42 28.71
N LYS A 154 2.00 -3.96 29.96
CA LYS A 154 1.85 -4.84 31.13
C LYS A 154 0.50 -5.52 31.22
N LYS A 155 -0.54 -4.96 30.62
CA LYS A 155 -1.89 -5.51 30.56
C LYS A 155 -2.17 -6.25 29.24
N ALA A 156 -1.23 -6.21 28.30
CA ALA A 156 -1.42 -6.78 26.99
C ALA A 156 -1.48 -8.31 27.05
N LYS A 157 -2.56 -8.88 26.53
CA LYS A 157 -2.65 -10.29 26.15
C LYS A 157 -2.17 -10.50 24.73
N LYS A 158 -2.55 -9.61 23.83
CA LYS A 158 -2.19 -9.67 22.41
C LYS A 158 -1.85 -8.29 21.84
N ILE A 159 -0.90 -8.27 20.93
CA ILE A 159 -0.59 -7.15 20.05
C ILE A 159 -0.87 -7.62 18.64
N ILE A 160 -1.82 -7.01 17.96
CA ILE A 160 -2.41 -7.47 16.69
C ILE A 160 -2.58 -6.31 15.70
N GLY A 161 -2.79 -6.63 14.43
CA GLY A 161 -3.23 -5.69 13.42
C GLY A 161 -4.75 -5.64 13.27
N ILE A 162 -5.23 -4.72 12.40
CA ILE A 162 -6.68 -4.52 12.21
C ILE A 162 -7.34 -5.75 11.58
N LYS A 163 -6.72 -6.42 10.59
CA LYS A 163 -7.27 -7.64 9.99
C LYS A 163 -7.37 -8.76 11.02
N GLU A 164 -6.36 -8.93 11.86
CA GLU A 164 -6.34 -9.91 12.93
C GLU A 164 -7.47 -9.65 13.94
N TYR A 165 -7.72 -8.38 14.31
CA TYR A 165 -8.83 -8.00 15.18
C TYR A 165 -10.19 -8.38 14.58
N ILE A 166 -10.39 -8.09 13.29
CA ILE A 166 -11.63 -8.40 12.57
C ILE A 166 -11.84 -9.91 12.48
N LEU A 167 -10.81 -10.65 12.05
CA LEU A 167 -10.89 -12.10 11.90
C LEU A 167 -11.05 -12.80 13.25
N TYR A 168 -10.40 -12.31 14.31
CA TYR A 168 -10.63 -12.81 15.67
C TYR A 168 -12.11 -12.64 16.09
N LYS A 169 -12.74 -11.49 15.79
CA LYS A 169 -14.16 -11.29 16.07
C LYS A 169 -15.04 -12.29 15.30
N LEU A 170 -14.70 -12.60 14.06
CA LEU A 170 -15.49 -13.49 13.21
C LEU A 170 -15.28 -14.98 13.51
N THR A 171 -14.07 -15.38 13.98
CA THR A 171 -13.66 -16.79 14.10
C THR A 171 -13.32 -17.21 15.53
N GLY A 172 -12.90 -16.28 16.40
CA GLY A 172 -12.38 -16.57 17.74
C GLY A 172 -10.90 -16.91 17.80
N GLU A 173 -10.15 -16.89 16.67
CA GLU A 173 -8.73 -17.24 16.59
C GLU A 173 -7.85 -16.04 16.23
N TYR A 174 -6.66 -15.98 16.84
CA TYR A 174 -5.63 -14.99 16.55
C TYR A 174 -4.64 -15.55 15.52
N LYS A 175 -4.90 -15.28 14.25
CA LYS A 175 -4.03 -15.65 13.14
C LYS A 175 -3.59 -14.40 12.37
N ILE A 176 -2.36 -14.42 11.85
CA ILE A 176 -1.83 -13.41 10.94
C ILE A 176 -1.32 -14.11 9.69
N ASP A 177 -1.65 -13.60 8.50
CA ASP A 177 -1.09 -14.13 7.27
C ASP A 177 0.38 -13.74 7.09
N TYR A 178 1.14 -14.59 6.40
CA TYR A 178 2.57 -14.35 6.13
C TYR A 178 2.83 -13.03 5.41
N SER A 179 1.88 -12.52 4.61
CA SER A 179 2.03 -11.23 3.92
C SER A 179 2.06 -10.06 4.91
N LEU A 180 1.10 -9.97 5.82
CA LEU A 180 1.11 -8.97 6.89
C LEU A 180 2.24 -9.21 7.90
N ALA A 181 2.50 -10.45 8.27
CA ALA A 181 3.59 -10.80 9.18
C ALA A 181 4.95 -10.32 8.64
N SER A 182 5.22 -10.55 7.34
CA SER A 182 6.45 -10.09 6.68
C SER A 182 6.63 -8.57 6.69
N ALA A 183 5.54 -7.80 6.86
CA ALA A 183 5.59 -6.34 6.93
C ALA A 183 5.76 -5.79 8.36
N THR A 184 5.90 -6.65 9.38
CA THR A 184 5.95 -6.22 10.79
C THR A 184 7.33 -5.75 11.25
N GLY A 185 8.41 -6.23 10.62
CA GLY A 185 9.78 -6.12 11.13
C GLY A 185 10.14 -7.11 12.25
N LEU A 186 9.27 -8.10 12.51
CA LEU A 186 9.42 -9.15 13.54
C LEU A 186 9.49 -10.55 12.95
N PHE A 187 9.11 -10.70 11.70
CA PHE A 187 8.94 -11.99 11.02
C PHE A 187 10.15 -12.33 10.15
N ASN A 188 10.70 -13.53 10.33
CA ASN A 188 11.79 -14.05 9.50
C ASN A 188 11.19 -14.58 8.18
N ILE A 189 11.45 -13.90 7.09
CA ILE A 189 10.89 -14.25 5.78
C ILE A 189 11.52 -15.51 5.17
N HIS A 190 12.69 -15.95 5.65
CA HIS A 190 13.35 -17.17 5.21
C HIS A 190 12.79 -18.41 5.91
N GLU A 191 12.35 -18.24 7.17
CA GLU A 191 11.83 -19.33 8.02
C GLU A 191 10.30 -19.37 8.06
N LEU A 192 9.63 -18.31 7.58
CA LEU A 192 8.18 -18.08 7.66
C LEU A 192 7.66 -18.21 9.10
N ALA A 193 8.39 -17.59 10.04
CA ALA A 193 8.10 -17.61 11.48
C ALA A 193 8.52 -16.30 12.16
N TRP A 194 8.03 -16.05 13.37
CA TRP A 194 8.54 -14.97 14.21
C TRP A 194 10.03 -15.17 14.51
N ASP A 195 10.89 -14.17 14.22
CA ASP A 195 12.34 -14.25 14.45
C ASP A 195 12.66 -14.17 15.94
N GLN A 196 13.13 -15.28 16.51
CA GLN A 196 13.38 -15.39 17.95
C GLN A 196 14.50 -14.45 18.43
N ASP A 197 15.50 -14.15 17.60
CA ASP A 197 16.59 -13.26 17.96
C ASP A 197 16.08 -11.82 18.03
N ILE A 198 15.24 -11.42 17.06
CA ILE A 198 14.60 -10.08 17.04
C ILE A 198 13.66 -9.92 18.23
N LEU A 199 12.82 -10.91 18.49
CA LEU A 199 11.92 -10.89 19.65
C LEU A 199 12.69 -10.75 20.95
N LYS A 200 13.77 -11.54 21.14
CA LYS A 200 14.64 -11.47 22.30
C LYS A 200 15.36 -10.12 22.42
N LEU A 201 15.87 -9.59 21.30
CA LEU A 201 16.56 -8.28 21.28
C LEU A 201 15.66 -7.15 21.81
N PHE A 202 14.38 -7.17 21.45
CA PHE A 202 13.43 -6.14 21.89
C PHE A 202 12.59 -6.53 23.10
N GLY A 203 12.81 -7.74 23.67
CA GLY A 203 12.08 -8.24 24.84
C GLY A 203 10.57 -8.34 24.57
N ILE A 204 10.23 -8.95 23.42
CA ILE A 204 8.86 -9.24 22.99
C ILE A 204 8.64 -10.74 23.12
N GLU A 205 7.59 -11.15 23.83
CA GLU A 205 7.23 -12.55 23.95
C GLU A 205 6.42 -12.99 22.72
N ALA A 206 6.78 -14.10 22.09
CA ALA A 206 6.05 -14.60 20.91
C ALA A 206 4.57 -14.89 21.21
N SER A 207 4.24 -15.23 22.45
CA SER A 207 2.88 -15.54 22.89
C SER A 207 1.91 -14.36 22.79
N ILE A 208 2.41 -13.12 22.80
CA ILE A 208 1.56 -11.92 22.62
C ILE A 208 1.25 -11.61 21.16
N LEU A 209 1.92 -12.26 20.22
CA LEU A 209 1.66 -12.12 18.79
C LEU A 209 0.68 -13.19 18.31
N SER A 210 0.03 -12.96 17.16
CA SER A 210 -0.81 -13.96 16.49
C SER A 210 0.02 -15.07 15.88
N GLU A 211 -0.58 -16.22 15.66
CA GLU A 211 0.04 -17.34 14.97
C GLU A 211 0.16 -17.04 13.46
N PRO A 212 1.37 -17.09 12.87
CA PRO A 212 1.54 -16.88 11.44
C PRO A 212 1.02 -18.09 10.64
N VAL A 213 0.25 -17.80 9.58
CA VAL A 213 -0.31 -18.81 8.67
C VAL A 213 -0.15 -18.37 7.22
N ASP A 214 -0.30 -19.31 6.28
CA ASP A 214 -0.27 -18.98 4.86
C ASP A 214 -1.45 -18.08 4.48
N VAL A 215 -1.29 -17.28 3.42
CA VAL A 215 -2.32 -16.37 2.89
C VAL A 215 -3.58 -17.10 2.41
N THR A 216 -3.49 -18.39 2.17
CA THR A 216 -4.59 -19.27 1.76
C THR A 216 -5.31 -19.93 2.94
N TYR A 217 -4.88 -19.65 4.19
CA TYR A 217 -5.52 -20.23 5.38
C TYR A 217 -7.00 -19.92 5.42
N ARG A 218 -7.82 -20.96 5.74
CA ARG A 218 -9.26 -20.93 5.59
C ARG A 218 -9.94 -21.40 6.88
N TRP A 219 -10.96 -20.67 7.31
CA TRP A 219 -11.91 -21.11 8.33
C TRP A 219 -13.19 -21.58 7.66
N PRO A 220 -13.68 -22.79 7.97
CA PRO A 220 -14.85 -23.39 7.31
C PRO A 220 -16.19 -22.84 7.80
N ALA A 221 -16.18 -21.89 8.74
CA ALA A 221 -17.39 -21.33 9.31
C ALA A 221 -17.14 -19.96 9.95
N ILE A 222 -18.20 -19.17 10.00
CA ILE A 222 -18.28 -17.86 10.67
C ILE A 222 -19.09 -18.05 11.96
N GLN A 223 -18.78 -17.30 13.03
CA GLN A 223 -19.64 -17.28 14.21
C GLN A 223 -21.07 -16.86 13.82
N GLU A 224 -22.09 -17.68 14.18
CA GLU A 224 -23.50 -17.49 13.78
C GLU A 224 -23.99 -16.06 13.96
N LYS A 225 -23.70 -15.46 15.11
CA LYS A 225 -24.07 -14.06 15.42
C LYS A 225 -23.68 -13.09 14.31
N TYR A 226 -22.47 -13.22 13.75
CA TYR A 226 -21.97 -12.30 12.72
C TYR A 226 -22.39 -12.73 11.32
N ALA A 227 -22.57 -14.02 11.08
CA ALA A 227 -23.17 -14.53 9.86
C ALA A 227 -24.59 -13.97 9.67
N ASP A 228 -25.40 -13.98 10.73
CA ASP A 228 -26.74 -13.39 10.72
C ASP A 228 -26.70 -11.87 10.50
N GLU A 229 -25.80 -11.16 11.19
CA GLU A 229 -25.64 -9.70 11.02
C GLU A 229 -25.21 -9.32 9.60
N MET A 230 -24.41 -10.14 8.93
CA MET A 230 -23.99 -9.97 7.54
C MET A 230 -25.00 -10.50 6.51
N SER A 231 -26.09 -11.16 6.96
CA SER A 231 -27.07 -11.83 6.09
C SER A 231 -26.45 -12.90 5.18
N ILE A 232 -25.46 -13.65 5.68
CA ILE A 232 -24.72 -14.69 4.96
C ILE A 232 -24.85 -16.04 5.68
N SER A 233 -24.55 -17.14 4.98
CA SER A 233 -24.52 -18.48 5.61
C SER A 233 -23.38 -18.59 6.61
N ALA A 234 -23.63 -19.15 7.79
CA ALA A 234 -22.57 -19.45 8.76
C ALA A 234 -21.56 -20.48 8.23
N ALA A 235 -21.96 -21.27 7.22
CA ALA A 235 -21.09 -22.24 6.53
C ALA A 235 -20.27 -21.62 5.39
N THR A 236 -20.33 -20.31 5.17
CA THR A 236 -19.46 -19.60 4.22
C THR A 236 -18.03 -19.60 4.76
N ASP A 237 -17.08 -19.98 3.94
CA ASP A 237 -15.68 -19.99 4.31
C ASP A 237 -15.11 -18.57 4.42
N LEU A 238 -14.20 -18.36 5.37
CA LEU A 238 -13.36 -17.16 5.44
C LEU A 238 -11.94 -17.50 5.02
N VAL A 239 -11.39 -16.77 4.07
CA VAL A 239 -9.98 -16.87 3.66
C VAL A 239 -9.23 -15.67 4.22
N ILE A 240 -8.11 -15.91 4.90
CA ILE A 240 -7.35 -14.84 5.56
C ILE A 240 -6.85 -13.79 4.56
N GLY A 241 -6.48 -14.20 3.34
CA GLY A 241 -5.96 -13.32 2.29
C GLY A 241 -4.59 -12.72 2.63
N ALA A 242 -4.27 -11.57 2.06
CA ALA A 242 -2.97 -10.95 2.21
C ALA A 242 -3.06 -9.43 2.44
N SER A 243 -1.91 -8.74 2.38
CA SER A 243 -1.84 -7.28 2.46
C SER A 243 -2.38 -6.60 1.19
N ASP A 244 -2.95 -5.41 1.34
CA ASP A 244 -3.50 -4.59 0.25
C ASP A 244 -2.47 -4.33 -0.87
N GLY A 245 -1.22 -4.03 -0.49
CA GLY A 245 -0.14 -3.78 -1.43
C GLY A 245 0.23 -5.00 -2.28
N CYS A 246 0.25 -6.20 -1.70
CA CYS A 246 0.51 -7.45 -2.42
C CYS A 246 -0.67 -7.85 -3.29
N LEU A 247 -1.90 -7.75 -2.76
CA LEU A 247 -3.11 -8.14 -3.47
C LEU A 247 -3.44 -7.20 -4.63
N SER A 248 -3.14 -5.90 -4.49
CA SER A 248 -3.33 -4.96 -5.60
C SER A 248 -2.47 -5.30 -6.82
N ASN A 249 -1.27 -5.89 -6.63
CA ASN A 249 -0.47 -6.41 -7.73
C ASN A 249 -1.19 -7.54 -8.49
N LEU A 250 -1.76 -8.49 -7.75
CA LEU A 250 -2.53 -9.58 -8.35
C LEU A 250 -3.75 -9.04 -9.11
N GLY A 251 -4.51 -8.16 -8.47
CA GLY A 251 -5.75 -7.63 -9.04
C GLY A 251 -5.58 -6.71 -10.25
N VAL A 252 -4.38 -6.14 -10.47
CA VAL A 252 -4.06 -5.46 -11.74
C VAL A 252 -3.46 -6.41 -12.77
N GLY A 253 -3.35 -7.71 -12.45
CA GLY A 253 -2.75 -8.72 -13.31
C GLY A 253 -1.22 -8.71 -13.36
N ALA A 254 -0.54 -8.02 -12.44
CA ALA A 254 0.92 -8.12 -12.26
C ALA A 254 1.23 -9.30 -11.33
N MET A 255 1.14 -10.53 -11.87
CA MET A 255 1.11 -11.79 -11.11
C MET A 255 2.40 -12.59 -11.21
N ASN A 256 3.19 -12.37 -12.26
CA ASN A 256 4.36 -13.18 -12.57
C ASN A 256 5.68 -12.45 -12.29
N PRO A 257 6.77 -13.19 -12.07
CA PRO A 257 8.09 -12.61 -11.86
C PRO A 257 8.51 -11.64 -12.98
N GLY A 258 8.88 -10.43 -12.57
CA GLY A 258 9.22 -9.31 -13.46
C GLY A 258 8.02 -8.45 -13.90
N GLU A 259 6.80 -8.79 -13.53
CA GLU A 259 5.65 -7.91 -13.75
C GLU A 259 5.57 -6.87 -12.63
N THR A 260 5.47 -5.61 -13.03
CA THR A 260 5.55 -4.45 -12.14
C THR A 260 4.22 -3.70 -12.14
N ALA A 261 3.77 -3.30 -10.97
CA ALA A 261 2.64 -2.39 -10.79
C ALA A 261 3.10 -1.06 -10.20
N ILE A 262 2.62 0.05 -10.77
CA ILE A 262 2.79 1.41 -10.24
C ILE A 262 1.41 1.95 -9.90
N THR A 263 1.24 2.41 -8.67
CA THR A 263 0.00 3.07 -8.23
C THR A 263 0.32 4.47 -7.76
N ILE A 264 -0.40 5.49 -8.27
CA ILE A 264 -0.28 6.88 -7.78
C ILE A 264 -1.69 7.37 -7.42
N GLY A 265 -1.99 7.31 -6.13
CA GLY A 265 -3.13 7.95 -5.48
C GLY A 265 -2.68 9.16 -4.67
N THR A 266 -3.17 9.34 -3.45
CA THR A 266 -2.67 10.35 -2.50
C THR A 266 -1.16 10.18 -2.25
N SER A 267 -0.72 8.96 -2.02
CA SER A 267 0.68 8.52 -2.00
C SER A 267 0.97 7.69 -3.26
N GLY A 268 2.17 7.11 -3.37
CA GLY A 268 2.51 6.24 -4.48
C GLY A 268 3.16 4.94 -4.03
N ALA A 269 3.21 3.97 -4.93
CA ALA A 269 3.99 2.76 -4.71
C ALA A 269 4.37 2.12 -6.04
N ILE A 270 5.53 1.49 -6.05
CA ILE A 270 5.96 0.63 -7.14
C ILE A 270 6.35 -0.73 -6.59
N ARG A 271 5.89 -1.79 -7.22
CA ARG A 271 6.04 -3.16 -6.75
C ARG A 271 6.25 -4.11 -7.91
N MET A 272 7.16 -5.06 -7.76
CA MET A 272 7.43 -6.11 -8.73
C MET A 272 7.32 -7.48 -8.07
N VAL A 273 6.69 -8.44 -8.75
CA VAL A 273 6.64 -9.84 -8.30
C VAL A 273 7.97 -10.52 -8.61
N THR A 274 8.45 -11.34 -7.67
CA THR A 274 9.62 -12.21 -7.82
C THR A 274 9.27 -13.65 -7.38
N ASN A 275 10.05 -14.64 -7.83
CA ASN A 275 9.87 -16.06 -7.45
C ASN A 275 10.79 -16.50 -6.31
N HIS A 276 11.52 -15.59 -5.73
CA HIS A 276 12.42 -15.83 -4.57
C HIS A 276 12.54 -14.52 -3.77
N ILE A 277 13.05 -14.64 -2.57
CA ILE A 277 13.37 -13.50 -1.71
C ILE A 277 14.47 -12.67 -2.37
N VAL A 278 14.22 -11.39 -2.52
CA VAL A 278 15.16 -10.42 -3.09
C VAL A 278 15.29 -9.25 -2.12
N LEU A 279 16.50 -9.01 -1.63
CA LEU A 279 16.80 -7.98 -0.65
C LEU A 279 17.86 -7.02 -1.18
N ASP A 280 17.60 -5.74 -1.01
CA ASP A 280 18.58 -4.69 -1.29
C ASP A 280 19.60 -4.59 -0.15
N THR A 281 20.89 -4.58 -0.44
CA THR A 281 21.96 -4.52 0.59
C THR A 281 21.91 -3.25 1.43
N GLU A 282 21.33 -2.18 0.89
CA GLU A 282 21.15 -0.89 1.56
C GLU A 282 19.78 -0.72 2.22
N GLY A 283 18.88 -1.73 2.11
CA GLY A 283 17.56 -1.70 2.72
C GLY A 283 16.62 -0.63 2.15
N ARG A 284 16.82 -0.23 0.88
CA ARG A 284 16.02 0.82 0.22
C ARG A 284 14.64 0.36 -0.22
N THR A 285 14.42 -0.95 -0.33
CA THR A 285 13.15 -1.58 -0.74
C THR A 285 12.66 -2.54 0.32
N PHE A 286 11.38 -2.89 0.27
CA PHE A 286 10.82 -4.01 1.05
C PHE A 286 10.76 -5.29 0.22
N CYS A 287 10.65 -6.44 0.91
CA CYS A 287 10.34 -7.74 0.32
C CYS A 287 9.28 -8.43 1.17
N TYR A 288 8.04 -8.54 0.65
CA TYR A 288 6.91 -9.09 1.36
C TYR A 288 6.42 -10.39 0.73
N TYR A 289 5.92 -11.31 1.55
CA TYR A 289 5.32 -12.56 1.10
C TYR A 289 4.02 -12.30 0.34
N LEU A 290 3.86 -12.90 -0.83
CA LEU A 290 2.64 -12.84 -1.62
C LEU A 290 1.87 -14.16 -1.57
N SER A 291 2.54 -15.26 -1.89
CA SER A 291 2.06 -16.64 -1.82
C SER A 291 3.24 -17.59 -1.90
N LYS A 292 3.02 -18.89 -1.78
CA LYS A 292 4.08 -19.88 -1.86
C LYS A 292 4.95 -19.72 -3.11
N GLY A 293 6.26 -19.51 -2.89
CA GLY A 293 7.23 -19.27 -3.97
C GLY A 293 7.10 -17.93 -4.69
N ARG A 294 6.34 -16.95 -4.12
CA ARG A 294 6.14 -15.63 -4.69
C ARG A 294 6.29 -14.54 -3.65
N TRP A 295 6.97 -13.49 -4.05
CA TRP A 295 7.29 -12.35 -3.23
C TRP A 295 6.99 -11.05 -3.98
N VAL A 296 6.77 -9.98 -3.26
CA VAL A 296 6.63 -8.63 -3.82
C VAL A 296 7.77 -7.78 -3.27
N ILE A 297 8.66 -7.35 -4.15
CA ILE A 297 9.65 -6.33 -3.82
C ILE A 297 9.16 -4.97 -4.27
N GLY A 298 9.52 -3.93 -3.54
CA GLY A 298 9.05 -2.60 -3.91
C GLY A 298 9.41 -1.51 -2.94
N GLY A 299 8.83 -0.35 -3.22
CA GLY A 299 8.89 0.81 -2.37
C GLY A 299 7.60 1.61 -2.45
N ALA A 300 7.10 2.02 -1.28
CA ALA A 300 6.01 2.96 -1.18
C ALA A 300 6.59 4.35 -0.93
N VAL A 301 6.00 5.37 -1.55
CA VAL A 301 6.36 6.79 -1.39
C VAL A 301 5.22 7.54 -0.71
N ASN A 302 5.54 8.53 0.13
CA ASN A 302 4.52 9.30 0.84
C ASN A 302 3.83 10.33 -0.06
N ASN A 303 4.53 10.74 -1.10
CA ASN A 303 4.19 11.90 -1.90
C ASN A 303 3.82 11.48 -3.33
N GLY A 304 2.52 11.54 -3.61
CA GLY A 304 1.92 11.27 -4.92
C GLY A 304 1.00 12.41 -5.32
N GLY A 305 -0.28 12.13 -5.48
CA GLY A 305 -1.32 13.14 -5.79
C GLY A 305 -1.53 14.19 -4.71
N ASN A 306 -1.16 13.93 -3.45
CA ASN A 306 -1.18 14.91 -2.36
C ASN A 306 -0.28 16.13 -2.64
N VAL A 307 0.79 15.98 -3.43
CA VAL A 307 1.63 17.10 -3.89
C VAL A 307 0.83 18.06 -4.74
N MET A 308 -0.01 17.54 -5.63
CA MET A 308 -0.89 18.37 -6.46
C MET A 308 -2.01 19.03 -5.65
N ALA A 309 -2.56 18.33 -4.66
CA ALA A 309 -3.54 18.90 -3.73
C ALA A 309 -2.91 20.05 -2.92
N TRP A 310 -1.70 19.85 -2.40
CA TRP A 310 -0.94 20.92 -1.70
C TRP A 310 -0.66 22.11 -2.63
N LEU A 311 -0.16 21.89 -3.83
CA LEU A 311 0.06 22.98 -4.80
C LEU A 311 -1.22 23.74 -5.12
N THR A 312 -2.32 23.03 -5.30
CA THR A 312 -3.63 23.66 -5.54
C THR A 312 -4.01 24.57 -4.37
N ALA A 313 -3.83 24.11 -3.14
CA ALA A 313 -4.14 24.93 -1.95
C ALA A 313 -3.21 26.14 -1.79
N VAL A 314 -1.91 25.99 -2.12
CA VAL A 314 -0.93 27.08 -2.01
C VAL A 314 -1.09 28.12 -3.11
N LEU A 315 -1.31 27.69 -4.35
CA LEU A 315 -1.40 28.58 -5.52
C LEU A 315 -2.81 29.20 -5.70
N TYR A 316 -3.84 28.54 -5.17
CA TYR A 316 -5.23 29.00 -5.19
C TYR A 316 -5.85 28.96 -3.79
N PRO A 317 -5.39 29.79 -2.84
CA PRO A 317 -5.96 29.83 -1.49
C PRO A 317 -7.46 30.18 -1.54
N GLU A 318 -8.20 29.75 -0.53
CA GLU A 318 -9.63 30.10 -0.40
C GLU A 318 -9.83 31.62 -0.44
N GLY A 319 -10.80 32.09 -1.24
CA GLY A 319 -11.05 33.50 -1.45
C GLY A 319 -10.19 34.16 -2.52
N SER A 320 -9.32 33.44 -3.23
CA SER A 320 -8.62 33.99 -4.39
C SER A 320 -9.61 34.33 -5.50
N LEU A 321 -9.41 35.49 -6.17
CA LEU A 321 -10.23 35.94 -7.30
C LEU A 321 -10.07 35.12 -8.59
N LEU A 322 -9.20 34.09 -8.57
CA LEU A 322 -9.06 33.11 -9.65
C LEU A 322 -10.25 32.16 -9.57
N VAL A 323 -11.29 32.49 -10.27
CA VAL A 323 -12.61 31.91 -10.22
C VAL A 323 -12.60 30.49 -10.75
N ASP A 324 -13.15 29.56 -9.98
CA ASP A 324 -13.81 28.38 -10.50
C ASP A 324 -14.90 28.88 -11.48
N ASN A 325 -14.58 28.82 -12.78
CA ASN A 325 -15.49 29.31 -13.83
C ASN A 325 -16.61 28.29 -14.13
N GLY A 326 -16.76 27.26 -13.29
CA GLY A 326 -17.77 26.21 -13.42
C GLY A 326 -17.56 25.25 -14.61
N VAL A 327 -16.47 25.44 -15.38
CA VAL A 327 -16.15 24.68 -16.59
C VAL A 327 -14.91 23.79 -16.37
N GLU A 328 -13.94 24.26 -15.58
CA GLU A 328 -12.65 23.59 -15.37
C GLU A 328 -12.27 23.66 -13.89
N THR A 329 -11.87 22.53 -13.31
CA THR A 329 -11.40 22.48 -11.93
C THR A 329 -10.04 23.19 -11.77
N ARG A 330 -9.70 23.60 -10.55
CA ARG A 330 -8.38 24.21 -10.25
C ARG A 330 -7.22 23.28 -10.65
N LEU A 331 -7.38 21.97 -10.47
CA LEU A 331 -6.40 20.98 -10.84
C LEU A 331 -6.21 20.89 -12.36
N GLU A 332 -7.29 20.95 -13.14
CA GLU A 332 -7.22 20.96 -14.60
C GLU A 332 -6.53 22.23 -15.11
N GLN A 333 -6.79 23.38 -14.50
CA GLN A 333 -6.08 24.64 -14.82
C GLN A 333 -4.58 24.52 -14.57
N LEU A 334 -4.16 23.94 -13.43
CA LEU A 334 -2.75 23.69 -13.13
C LEU A 334 -2.12 22.74 -14.16
N ASN A 335 -2.80 21.65 -14.52
CA ASN A 335 -2.34 20.72 -15.55
C ASN A 335 -2.10 21.42 -16.89
N ARG A 336 -3.02 22.29 -17.32
CA ARG A 336 -2.89 23.06 -18.56
C ARG A 336 -1.69 24.04 -18.52
N LEU A 337 -1.44 24.69 -17.37
CA LEU A 337 -0.27 25.55 -17.21
C LEU A 337 1.05 24.76 -17.28
N ALA A 338 1.06 23.53 -16.79
CA ALA A 338 2.22 22.66 -16.85
C ALA A 338 2.47 22.07 -18.25
N GLU A 339 1.42 21.87 -19.04
CA GLU A 339 1.47 21.25 -20.38
C GLU A 339 2.32 22.06 -21.37
N ILE A 340 2.26 23.39 -21.30
CA ILE A 340 3.04 24.27 -22.16
C ILE A 340 4.52 24.39 -21.78
N ILE A 341 4.89 23.88 -20.60
CA ILE A 341 6.27 23.92 -20.12
C ILE A 341 7.05 22.69 -20.64
N GLN A 342 8.26 22.94 -21.10
CA GLN A 342 9.13 21.89 -21.62
C GLN A 342 9.54 20.88 -20.53
N PRO A 343 9.77 19.59 -20.88
CA PRO A 343 10.34 18.60 -19.97
C PRO A 343 11.60 19.11 -19.26
N GLY A 344 11.66 18.90 -17.92
CA GLY A 344 12.73 19.39 -17.04
C GLY A 344 12.48 20.80 -16.52
N ALA A 345 11.28 21.36 -16.74
CA ALA A 345 10.82 22.65 -16.20
C ALA A 345 11.91 23.75 -16.26
N GLU A 346 12.67 23.81 -17.35
CA GLU A 346 13.75 24.75 -17.61
C GLU A 346 14.83 24.83 -16.49
N GLY A 347 15.10 23.67 -15.85
CA GLY A 347 16.09 23.54 -14.78
C GLY A 347 15.53 23.75 -13.37
N LEU A 348 14.23 23.86 -13.22
CA LEU A 348 13.58 23.83 -11.92
C LEU A 348 13.28 22.39 -11.49
N TYR A 349 13.83 21.98 -10.35
CA TYR A 349 13.59 20.67 -9.76
C TYR A 349 12.71 20.78 -8.52
N PHE A 350 11.91 19.75 -8.26
CA PHE A 350 11.15 19.63 -7.02
C PHE A 350 11.43 18.28 -6.35
N LEU A 351 11.84 18.31 -5.09
CA LEU A 351 11.92 17.14 -4.22
C LEU A 351 10.59 17.02 -3.47
N PRO A 352 9.80 15.95 -3.67
CA PRO A 352 8.39 15.94 -3.28
C PRO A 352 8.13 15.59 -1.79
N TYR A 353 9.10 15.65 -0.92
CA TYR A 353 9.10 15.08 0.44
C TYR A 353 8.27 15.88 1.46
N LEU A 354 7.08 16.36 1.08
CA LEU A 354 6.21 17.21 1.92
C LEU A 354 5.76 16.54 3.23
N ASN A 355 5.61 15.20 3.21
CA ASN A 355 5.15 14.41 4.34
C ASN A 355 6.22 13.40 4.81
N GLY A 356 7.49 13.83 4.84
CA GLY A 356 8.57 12.87 4.94
C GLY A 356 8.64 11.97 3.72
N GLU A 357 9.51 10.95 3.74
CA GLU A 357 9.53 9.97 2.65
C GLU A 357 9.85 8.57 3.16
N ARG A 358 9.16 7.58 2.56
CA ARG A 358 9.48 6.16 2.68
C ARG A 358 10.56 5.80 1.67
N ALA A 359 10.29 4.95 0.72
CA ALA A 359 11.28 4.55 -0.29
C ALA A 359 11.70 5.73 -1.19
N PRO A 360 12.97 5.81 -1.58
CA PRO A 360 14.08 4.95 -1.15
C PRO A 360 14.78 5.43 0.12
N LEU A 361 14.36 6.57 0.70
CA LEU A 361 15.07 7.28 1.77
C LEU A 361 14.82 6.69 3.16
N TRP A 362 13.61 6.27 3.45
CA TRP A 362 13.14 5.85 4.79
C TRP A 362 13.44 6.89 5.87
N GLU A 363 13.13 8.17 5.55
CA GLU A 363 13.32 9.35 6.41
C GLU A 363 11.98 10.07 6.64
N SER A 364 11.38 9.88 7.81
CA SER A 364 10.10 10.52 8.16
C SER A 364 10.18 12.04 8.30
N GLN A 365 11.39 12.59 8.49
CA GLN A 365 11.63 14.03 8.64
C GLN A 365 12.13 14.68 7.34
N ALA A 366 12.12 13.98 6.20
CA ALA A 366 12.46 14.58 4.92
C ALA A 366 11.47 15.69 4.55
N THR A 367 11.97 16.78 3.95
CA THR A 367 11.17 17.96 3.59
C THR A 367 11.23 18.25 2.10
N GLY A 368 10.12 18.75 1.54
CA GLY A 368 10.05 19.15 0.14
C GLY A 368 10.89 20.39 -0.16
N SER A 369 11.37 20.50 -1.41
CA SER A 369 12.22 21.63 -1.80
C SER A 369 12.12 21.91 -3.29
N TYR A 370 11.99 23.19 -3.66
CA TYR A 370 12.25 23.67 -5.02
C TYR A 370 13.72 24.08 -5.15
N ILE A 371 14.40 23.60 -6.18
CA ILE A 371 15.82 23.84 -6.43
C ILE A 371 16.02 24.36 -7.85
N GLY A 372 16.79 25.44 -8.01
CA GLY A 372 17.04 26.06 -9.31
C GLY A 372 16.03 27.15 -9.69
N LEU A 373 15.26 27.69 -8.73
CA LEU A 373 14.29 28.74 -8.98
C LEU A 373 14.96 30.02 -9.54
N ALA A 374 14.44 30.54 -10.65
CA ALA A 374 14.91 31.76 -11.29
C ALA A 374 13.74 32.69 -11.63
N ALA A 375 14.03 33.96 -11.92
CA ALA A 375 13.02 35.00 -12.13
C ALA A 375 12.07 34.75 -13.31
N HIS A 376 12.45 33.93 -14.29
CA HIS A 376 11.60 33.58 -15.44
C HIS A 376 10.61 32.44 -15.15
N HIS A 377 10.80 31.70 -14.06
CA HIS A 377 9.90 30.60 -13.74
C HIS A 377 8.51 31.11 -13.32
N THR A 378 7.49 30.46 -13.85
CA THR A 378 6.07 30.75 -13.60
C THR A 378 5.39 29.63 -12.82
N THR A 379 4.12 29.81 -12.46
CA THR A 379 3.28 28.76 -11.88
C THR A 379 3.35 27.46 -12.67
N GLY A 380 3.30 27.54 -14.01
CA GLY A 380 3.40 26.35 -14.87
C GLY A 380 4.70 25.56 -14.66
N HIS A 381 5.84 26.24 -14.49
CA HIS A 381 7.12 25.59 -14.17
C HIS A 381 7.11 24.91 -12.80
N MET A 382 6.52 25.56 -11.79
CA MET A 382 6.41 24.95 -10.44
C MET A 382 5.55 23.69 -10.47
N VAL A 383 4.41 23.72 -11.14
CA VAL A 383 3.54 22.56 -11.30
C VAL A 383 4.23 21.44 -12.09
N ARG A 384 4.87 21.78 -13.21
CA ARG A 384 5.62 20.81 -14.02
C ARG A 384 6.71 20.14 -13.23
N ALA A 385 7.55 20.92 -12.53
CA ALA A 385 8.62 20.41 -11.68
C ALA A 385 8.09 19.49 -10.57
N ALA A 386 6.93 19.81 -9.98
CA ALA A 386 6.31 18.99 -8.95
C ALA A 386 5.81 17.64 -9.50
N MET A 387 5.14 17.64 -10.66
CA MET A 387 4.71 16.41 -11.34
C MET A 387 5.92 15.53 -11.70
N GLU A 388 6.97 16.13 -12.25
CA GLU A 388 8.23 15.44 -12.58
C GLU A 388 8.91 14.91 -11.32
N GLY A 389 8.97 15.68 -10.25
CA GLY A 389 9.59 15.27 -8.97
C GLY A 389 8.96 14.04 -8.35
N VAL A 390 7.62 13.93 -8.37
CA VAL A 390 6.90 12.73 -7.94
C VAL A 390 7.29 11.52 -8.79
N LEU A 391 7.35 11.69 -10.11
CA LEU A 391 7.71 10.60 -11.02
C LEU A 391 9.19 10.24 -10.96
N PHE A 392 10.09 11.20 -10.73
CA PHE A 392 11.52 10.92 -10.54
C PHE A 392 11.76 10.13 -9.27
N ASN A 393 11.07 10.44 -8.17
CA ASN A 393 11.18 9.67 -6.94
C ASN A 393 10.72 8.21 -7.14
N LEU A 394 9.60 8.00 -7.83
CA LEU A 394 9.14 6.66 -8.19
C LEU A 394 10.10 5.95 -9.15
N HIS A 395 10.69 6.68 -10.11
CA HIS A 395 11.68 6.15 -11.03
C HIS A 395 12.94 5.67 -10.30
N ASP A 396 13.40 6.40 -9.28
CA ASP A 396 14.53 5.97 -8.45
C ASP A 396 14.23 4.64 -7.74
N VAL A 397 13.04 4.50 -7.16
CA VAL A 397 12.60 3.22 -6.57
C VAL A 397 12.58 2.11 -7.62
N TRP A 398 12.07 2.39 -8.82
CA TRP A 398 12.03 1.42 -9.92
C TRP A 398 13.41 0.97 -10.37
N GLN A 399 14.38 1.89 -10.48
CA GLN A 399 15.77 1.53 -10.80
C GLN A 399 16.35 0.57 -9.76
N ILE A 400 16.16 0.85 -8.46
CA ILE A 400 16.61 -0.03 -7.38
C ILE A 400 15.96 -1.40 -7.48
N ILE A 401 14.65 -1.47 -7.72
CA ILE A 401 13.93 -2.74 -7.91
C ILE A 401 14.54 -3.54 -9.08
N GLN A 402 14.89 -2.88 -10.19
CA GLN A 402 15.53 -3.56 -11.32
C GLN A 402 16.97 -4.00 -11.02
N GLU A 403 17.72 -3.22 -10.25
CA GLU A 403 19.08 -3.59 -9.82
C GLU A 403 19.08 -4.91 -9.03
N VAL A 404 18.11 -5.09 -8.14
CA VAL A 404 18.07 -6.25 -7.23
C VAL A 404 17.19 -7.40 -7.72
N GLY A 405 16.07 -7.08 -8.37
CA GLY A 405 15.04 -8.06 -8.78
C GLY A 405 15.02 -8.40 -10.27
N GLY A 406 15.88 -7.74 -11.07
CA GLY A 406 15.94 -7.93 -12.52
C GLY A 406 14.98 -7.00 -13.27
N LEU A 407 15.05 -7.05 -14.60
CA LEU A 407 14.33 -6.12 -15.48
C LEU A 407 12.81 -6.32 -15.41
N SER A 408 12.08 -5.21 -15.30
CA SER A 408 10.62 -5.21 -15.47
C SER A 408 10.23 -5.69 -16.87
N LYS A 409 9.41 -6.72 -16.96
CA LYS A 409 8.87 -7.26 -18.24
C LYS A 409 7.72 -6.41 -18.75
N THR A 410 6.77 -6.15 -17.86
CA THR A 410 5.59 -5.31 -18.11
C THR A 410 5.40 -4.35 -16.95
N ILE A 411 4.86 -3.17 -17.24
CA ILE A 411 4.55 -2.17 -16.21
C ILE A 411 3.08 -1.78 -16.34
N LYS A 412 2.31 -2.07 -15.28
CA LYS A 412 0.90 -1.72 -15.16
C LYS A 412 0.74 -0.52 -14.24
N VAL A 413 -0.08 0.46 -14.63
CA VAL A 413 -0.21 1.72 -13.89
C VAL A 413 -1.66 1.97 -13.50
N THR A 414 -1.88 2.39 -12.25
CA THR A 414 -3.21 2.69 -11.69
C THR A 414 -3.19 3.93 -10.81
N GLY A 415 -4.36 4.50 -10.58
CA GLY A 415 -4.56 5.62 -9.66
C GLY A 415 -5.05 6.89 -10.33
N GLY A 416 -5.41 7.88 -9.49
CA GLY A 416 -6.09 9.09 -9.94
C GLY A 416 -5.28 9.99 -10.90
N PHE A 417 -3.96 9.87 -10.91
CA PHE A 417 -3.09 10.62 -11.84
C PHE A 417 -3.40 10.31 -13.31
N LEU A 418 -3.95 9.13 -13.60
CA LEU A 418 -4.34 8.72 -14.95
C LEU A 418 -5.47 9.58 -15.57
N ASN A 419 -6.14 10.40 -14.76
CA ASN A 419 -7.11 11.38 -15.25
C ASN A 419 -6.43 12.59 -15.93
N SER A 420 -5.11 12.80 -15.71
CA SER A 420 -4.34 13.84 -16.39
C SER A 420 -3.62 13.27 -17.62
N PRO A 421 -3.99 13.67 -18.86
CA PRO A 421 -3.30 13.24 -20.07
C PRO A 421 -1.79 13.55 -20.04
N LEU A 422 -1.43 14.73 -19.52
CA LEU A 422 -0.03 15.12 -19.36
C LEU A 422 0.73 14.16 -18.44
N TRP A 423 0.20 13.91 -17.23
CA TRP A 423 0.88 13.06 -16.25
C TRP A 423 0.97 11.61 -16.72
N LYS A 424 -0.08 11.17 -17.42
CA LYS A 424 -0.12 9.84 -18.07
C LYS A 424 0.98 9.65 -19.13
N GLN A 425 1.26 10.67 -19.93
CA GLN A 425 2.35 10.61 -20.90
C GLN A 425 3.73 10.73 -20.22
N MET A 426 3.85 11.62 -19.23
CA MET A 426 5.11 11.84 -18.51
C MET A 426 5.65 10.56 -17.85
N ILE A 427 4.79 9.70 -17.28
CA ILE A 427 5.29 8.46 -16.66
C ILE A 427 5.92 7.53 -17.71
N ALA A 428 5.32 7.39 -18.89
CA ALA A 428 5.90 6.58 -19.96
C ALA A 428 7.23 7.16 -20.46
N ASP A 429 7.33 8.49 -20.59
CA ASP A 429 8.53 9.19 -21.07
C ASP A 429 9.67 9.15 -20.04
N ILE A 430 9.40 9.35 -18.76
CA ILE A 430 10.39 9.32 -17.68
C ILE A 430 10.97 7.92 -17.49
N PHE A 431 10.10 6.89 -17.51
CA PHE A 431 10.54 5.50 -17.38
C PHE A 431 11.11 4.92 -18.68
N GLY A 432 10.88 5.58 -19.83
CA GLY A 432 11.33 5.11 -21.13
C GLY A 432 10.76 3.75 -21.53
N ARG A 433 9.56 3.40 -21.01
CA ARG A 433 8.93 2.09 -21.18
C ARG A 433 7.44 2.23 -21.51
N PRO A 434 6.89 1.32 -22.34
CA PRO A 434 5.45 1.23 -22.51
C PRO A 434 4.76 0.95 -21.18
N MET A 435 3.67 1.66 -20.90
CA MET A 435 2.84 1.50 -19.70
C MET A 435 1.45 1.00 -20.08
N GLN A 436 0.94 0.03 -19.31
CA GLN A 436 -0.39 -0.51 -19.51
C GLN A 436 -1.32 -0.02 -18.40
N GLN A 437 -2.50 0.51 -18.76
CA GLN A 437 -3.55 0.88 -17.81
C GLN A 437 -4.55 -0.28 -17.69
N PRO A 438 -4.67 -0.98 -16.55
CA PRO A 438 -5.70 -2.00 -16.34
C PRO A 438 -7.12 -1.42 -16.39
N THR A 439 -8.09 -2.23 -16.77
CA THR A 439 -9.51 -1.84 -16.80
C THR A 439 -10.19 -1.91 -15.45
N SER A 440 -9.70 -2.74 -14.52
CA SER A 440 -10.27 -2.90 -13.17
C SER A 440 -9.69 -1.88 -12.19
N PHE A 441 -10.57 -1.24 -11.40
CA PHE A 441 -10.20 -0.32 -10.32
C PHE A 441 -10.22 -0.97 -8.93
N GLU A 442 -10.78 -2.20 -8.81
CA GLU A 442 -11.00 -2.90 -7.55
C GLU A 442 -9.91 -3.93 -7.25
N SER A 443 -8.65 -3.55 -7.47
CA SER A 443 -7.53 -4.48 -7.53
C SER A 443 -7.29 -5.27 -6.24
N SER A 444 -7.42 -4.65 -5.04
CA SER A 444 -7.19 -5.36 -3.78
C SER A 444 -8.26 -6.41 -3.49
N CYS A 445 -9.54 -6.09 -3.74
CA CYS A 445 -10.64 -7.05 -3.60
C CYS A 445 -10.51 -8.22 -4.58
N LEU A 446 -10.18 -7.95 -5.85
CA LEU A 446 -9.94 -8.98 -6.84
C LEU A 446 -8.75 -9.86 -6.46
N GLY A 447 -7.65 -9.26 -6.03
CA GLY A 447 -6.48 -9.98 -5.53
C GLY A 447 -6.80 -10.90 -4.35
N ALA A 448 -7.67 -10.45 -3.42
CA ALA A 448 -8.13 -11.27 -2.29
C ALA A 448 -8.92 -12.51 -2.78
N VAL A 449 -9.83 -12.32 -3.73
CA VAL A 449 -10.59 -13.45 -4.31
C VAL A 449 -9.67 -14.42 -5.05
N LEU A 450 -8.65 -13.92 -5.75
CA LEU A 450 -7.67 -14.79 -6.43
C LEU A 450 -6.90 -15.67 -5.45
N ILE A 451 -6.48 -15.14 -4.28
CA ILE A 451 -5.88 -15.94 -3.22
C ILE A 451 -6.88 -16.97 -2.66
N GLY A 452 -8.15 -16.58 -2.48
CA GLY A 452 -9.19 -17.50 -2.02
C GLY A 452 -9.39 -18.67 -2.98
N LYS A 453 -9.42 -18.42 -4.27
CA LYS A 453 -9.50 -19.48 -5.28
C LYS A 453 -8.25 -20.39 -5.30
N ASP A 454 -7.06 -19.84 -5.06
CA ASP A 454 -5.80 -20.61 -5.00
C ASP A 454 -5.81 -21.65 -3.86
N SER A 455 -6.58 -21.41 -2.80
CA SER A 455 -6.73 -22.35 -1.67
C SER A 455 -7.60 -23.58 -1.97
N GLU A 456 -8.39 -23.56 -3.05
CA GLU A 456 -9.35 -24.62 -3.36
C GLU A 456 -8.73 -25.77 -4.16
N GLU A 457 -7.57 -25.60 -4.77
CA GLU A 457 -6.97 -26.63 -5.65
C GLU A 457 -5.64 -27.20 -5.15
N THR A 458 -5.53 -28.51 -5.32
CA THR A 458 -4.38 -29.33 -4.87
C THR A 458 -3.20 -29.36 -5.85
N ALA A 459 -3.29 -28.73 -7.03
CA ALA A 459 -2.25 -28.76 -8.06
C ALA A 459 -1.67 -27.38 -8.37
N GLU A 460 -0.48 -27.13 -7.84
CA GLU A 460 0.27 -25.85 -7.84
C GLU A 460 0.51 -25.14 -9.18
N GLN A 461 0.27 -25.76 -10.31
CA GLN A 461 0.63 -25.17 -11.62
C GLN A 461 -0.58 -24.79 -12.51
N THR A 462 -1.74 -25.33 -12.28
CA THR A 462 -2.88 -25.22 -13.21
C THR A 462 -3.70 -23.97 -12.95
N LEU A 463 -3.97 -23.64 -11.68
CA LEU A 463 -4.81 -22.51 -11.29
C LEU A 463 -4.24 -21.14 -11.64
N LEU A 464 -2.94 -20.98 -11.50
CA LEU A 464 -2.29 -19.72 -11.84
C LEU A 464 -2.32 -19.46 -13.35
N GLN A 465 -2.35 -20.50 -14.18
CA GLN A 465 -2.56 -20.36 -15.62
C GLN A 465 -4.03 -20.09 -15.96
N GLU A 466 -4.97 -20.78 -15.32
CA GLU A 466 -6.41 -20.57 -15.54
C GLU A 466 -6.88 -19.22 -15.01
N ASN A 467 -6.53 -18.88 -13.76
CA ASN A 467 -6.79 -17.56 -13.18
C ASN A 467 -6.09 -16.46 -13.98
N ARG A 468 -4.91 -16.71 -14.56
CA ARG A 468 -4.24 -15.77 -15.45
C ARG A 468 -5.08 -15.42 -16.67
N VAL A 469 -5.61 -16.41 -17.36
CA VAL A 469 -6.47 -16.19 -18.54
C VAL A 469 -7.72 -15.40 -18.16
N LEU A 470 -8.35 -15.73 -17.02
CA LEU A 470 -9.49 -14.98 -16.49
C LEU A 470 -9.11 -13.54 -16.11
N VAL A 471 -8.02 -13.37 -15.38
CA VAL A 471 -7.55 -12.03 -14.95
C VAL A 471 -7.08 -11.21 -16.14
N GLU A 472 -6.34 -11.79 -17.09
CA GLU A 472 -5.96 -11.11 -18.33
C GLU A 472 -7.22 -10.69 -19.10
N GLY A 473 -8.24 -11.54 -19.22
CA GLY A 473 -9.52 -11.19 -19.86
C GLY A 473 -10.26 -10.03 -19.21
N ILE A 474 -10.14 -9.88 -17.88
CA ILE A 474 -10.82 -8.83 -17.10
C ILE A 474 -9.95 -7.57 -16.99
N THR A 475 -8.62 -7.72 -16.86
CA THR A 475 -7.69 -6.62 -16.64
C THR A 475 -6.95 -6.20 -17.90
N GLU A 476 -7.04 -6.98 -18.98
CA GLU A 476 -6.34 -6.68 -20.23
C GLU A 476 -6.84 -5.37 -20.82
N SER A 477 -6.06 -4.34 -20.58
CA SER A 477 -6.33 -3.03 -21.15
C SER A 477 -5.72 -2.94 -22.55
N LYS A 478 -6.50 -2.43 -23.47
CA LYS A 478 -6.02 -2.00 -24.80
C LYS A 478 -5.32 -0.63 -24.74
N ILE A 479 -5.31 0.02 -23.58
CA ILE A 479 -4.72 1.36 -23.43
C ILE A 479 -3.26 1.22 -23.05
N TRP A 480 -2.40 1.50 -24.03
CA TRP A 480 -0.96 1.56 -23.88
C TRP A 480 -0.48 2.99 -24.04
N MET A 481 0.29 3.47 -23.07
CA MET A 481 1.03 4.72 -23.19
C MET A 481 2.42 4.39 -23.71
N GLN A 482 2.70 4.84 -24.92
CA GLN A 482 4.01 4.64 -25.54
C GLN A 482 4.93 5.80 -25.19
N PRO A 483 6.21 5.55 -24.87
CA PRO A 483 7.16 6.62 -24.61
C PRO A 483 7.50 7.38 -25.90
N ASN A 484 7.60 8.70 -25.77
CA ASN A 484 8.08 9.57 -26.85
C ASN A 484 9.61 9.61 -26.81
N GLN A 485 10.28 8.94 -27.73
CA GLN A 485 11.72 8.74 -27.70
C GLN A 485 12.55 10.03 -27.56
N PRO A 486 12.30 11.13 -28.29
CA PRO A 486 12.99 12.41 -28.08
C PRO A 486 12.86 12.96 -26.64
N ILE A 487 11.71 12.74 -26.00
CA ILE A 487 11.46 13.17 -24.61
C ILE A 487 12.18 12.23 -23.62
N VAL A 488 12.17 10.93 -23.87
CA VAL A 488 12.94 9.94 -23.09
C VAL A 488 14.41 10.33 -23.02
N GLU A 489 15.04 10.64 -24.16
CA GLU A 489 16.45 11.05 -24.22
C GLU A 489 16.72 12.34 -23.42
N LYS A 490 15.74 13.24 -23.37
CA LYS A 490 15.83 14.45 -22.54
C LYS A 490 15.78 14.11 -21.06
N TYR A 491 14.82 13.26 -20.63
CA TYR A 491 14.71 12.84 -19.22
C TYR A 491 15.92 12.01 -18.76
N GLN A 492 16.49 11.17 -19.61
CA GLN A 492 17.72 10.44 -19.29
C GLN A 492 18.90 11.35 -18.90
N LYS A 493 18.93 12.59 -19.40
CA LYS A 493 19.93 13.61 -19.01
C LYS A 493 19.55 14.36 -17.73
N ILE A 494 18.27 14.46 -17.43
CA ILE A 494 17.72 15.21 -16.29
C ILE A 494 17.77 14.38 -15.00
N ILE A 495 17.38 13.10 -15.06
CA ILE A 495 17.27 12.20 -13.91
C ILE A 495 18.56 12.12 -13.07
N PRO A 496 19.78 11.98 -13.63
CA PRO A 496 21.00 11.95 -12.83
C PRO A 496 21.23 13.23 -12.01
N THR A 497 20.80 14.39 -12.53
CA THR A 497 20.87 15.65 -11.77
C THR A 497 19.89 15.65 -10.62
N TYR A 498 18.65 15.19 -10.83
CA TYR A 498 17.66 15.03 -9.75
C TYR A 498 18.19 14.12 -8.63
N GLN A 499 18.73 12.96 -8.98
CA GLN A 499 19.29 11.99 -8.03
C GLN A 499 20.43 12.60 -7.19
N LYS A 500 21.32 13.36 -7.84
CA LYS A 500 22.38 14.08 -7.15
C LYS A 500 21.83 15.13 -6.19
N LEU A 501 20.86 15.93 -6.62
CA LEU A 501 20.21 16.95 -5.78
C LEU A 501 19.51 16.30 -4.58
N ALA A 502 18.78 15.21 -4.79
CA ALA A 502 18.12 14.47 -3.70
C ALA A 502 19.11 13.97 -2.64
N LYS A 503 20.28 13.47 -3.09
CA LYS A 503 21.35 13.03 -2.20
C LYS A 503 21.99 14.19 -1.43
N GLU A 504 22.30 15.31 -2.08
CA GLU A 504 22.91 16.47 -1.42
C GLU A 504 21.95 17.13 -0.42
N MET A 505 20.65 17.13 -0.69
CA MET A 505 19.62 17.64 0.23
C MET A 505 19.55 16.84 1.54
N SER A 506 19.99 15.60 1.60
CA SER A 506 20.11 14.88 2.88
C SER A 506 21.10 15.58 3.83
N ASN A 507 22.20 16.13 3.30
CA ASN A 507 23.15 16.90 4.10
C ASN A 507 22.57 18.24 4.53
N VAL A 508 21.84 18.94 3.67
CA VAL A 508 21.18 20.21 4.00
C VAL A 508 20.14 20.01 5.11
N ARG A 509 19.37 18.92 5.08
CA ARG A 509 18.39 18.58 6.13
C ARG A 509 19.03 18.43 7.51
N LYS A 510 20.22 17.83 7.60
CA LYS A 510 20.96 17.74 8.89
C LYS A 510 21.24 19.11 9.46
N VAL A 511 21.69 20.05 8.63
CA VAL A 511 21.91 21.43 9.05
C VAL A 511 20.61 22.11 9.53
N LEU A 512 19.50 21.92 8.79
CA LEU A 512 18.20 22.47 9.18
C LEU A 512 17.67 21.89 10.49
N SER A 513 17.92 20.60 10.77
CA SER A 513 17.47 19.96 12.01
C SER A 513 18.27 20.40 13.26
N GLU A 514 19.47 20.94 13.08
CA GLU A 514 20.28 21.48 14.17
C GLU A 514 19.82 22.90 14.62
N THR A 515 18.98 23.54 13.80
CA THR A 515 18.49 24.90 14.04
C THR A 515 17.03 24.99 14.51
N ASN A 516 16.30 23.88 14.49
CA ASN A 516 14.94 23.71 14.98
C ASN A 516 14.92 22.82 16.23
#